data_1f43ff1153ccf987b8f4b23bd64f7105
#
_entry.id   1f43ff1153ccf987b8f4b23bd64f7105
#
_cell.length_a   1.000
_cell.length_b   1.000
_cell.length_c   1.000
_cell.angle_alpha   90.00
_cell.angle_beta   90.00
_cell.angle_gamma   90.00
#
_symmetry.space_group_name_H-M   'P 1'
#
loop_
_entity.id
_entity.type
_entity.pdbx_description
1 polymer ?
#
loop_
_entity_poly.entity_id
_entity_poly.type
_entity_poly.pdbx_seq_one_letter_code
_entity_poly.pdbx_strand_id
1 'polypeptide(L)'
;MRKMALVIALLFILSAIAPARADVAPPAYPPGFNPAPGSEQTQVRMESESVRLNIREADGGEEMGFADVQALFNMKNLSSTDERMAVRFPAAVGNGWFGVTPVQDISVKVNGTPSNTRRISGEDPNGFEKAVDWVEFDVLFPAGQPVKIEVAYTLEASGKMPYIWFQYIFSSGAGWKGTIGSADLIVNLPYQVDELFLLPCIDGATNCTTLGWVKEGKTLTWQYRDFEPKPEDNFTISLVAPSVWKQVLRERARVAAAPKDGEAWGRLGKLYKTLLFSPHGRRGFRTWHSQADPGVRELFQLSDEAYTKATDLLPQDALWHAGYADLLAYYAVYAGYEGEPTLPLKLKALEQIHLALQLAPDDKTVKDIAVDLTWLMEEGIVEVDERFDFPWLTQTPV
;
A
#
# COMPACT_ATOMS: atom_id res chain seq x y z
N MET A 1 52.67 1.15 24.30
CA MET A 1 51.19 0.88 24.32
C MET A 1 50.34 2.15 24.51
N ARG A 2 50.59 3.04 25.45
CA ARG A 2 49.80 4.29 25.64
C ARG A 2 49.80 5.24 24.43
N LYS A 3 50.92 5.38 23.69
CA LYS A 3 51.01 6.27 22.52
C LYS A 3 50.25 5.73 21.28
N MET A 4 50.16 4.40 21.15
CA MET A 4 49.40 3.75 20.06
C MET A 4 47.89 3.81 20.30
N ALA A 5 47.45 3.73 21.55
CA ALA A 5 46.03 3.92 21.90
C ALA A 5 45.54 5.35 21.63
N LEU A 6 46.41 6.35 21.82
CA LEU A 6 46.09 7.76 21.56
C LEU A 6 45.95 8.04 20.04
N VAL A 7 46.78 7.42 19.20
CA VAL A 7 46.70 7.55 17.74
C VAL A 7 45.44 6.85 17.18
N ILE A 8 45.08 5.70 17.74
CA ILE A 8 43.84 4.97 17.33
C ILE A 8 42.62 5.77 17.79
N ALA A 9 42.61 6.35 18.98
CA ALA A 9 41.51 7.21 19.45
C ALA A 9 41.38 8.49 18.59
N LEU A 10 42.50 9.10 18.17
CA LEU A 10 42.48 10.26 17.28
C LEU A 10 41.98 9.92 15.87
N LEU A 11 42.31 8.73 15.34
CA LEU A 11 41.78 8.23 14.07
C LEU A 11 40.29 7.95 14.14
N PHE A 12 39.75 7.45 15.25
CA PHE A 12 38.31 7.26 15.45
C PHE A 12 37.55 8.59 15.60
N ILE A 13 38.17 9.62 16.18
CA ILE A 13 37.55 10.95 16.29
C ILE A 13 37.54 11.66 14.93
N LEU A 14 38.55 11.45 14.10
CA LEU A 14 38.61 12.01 12.73
C LEU A 14 37.69 11.29 11.73
N SER A 15 37.33 10.02 11.96
CA SER A 15 36.37 9.30 11.16
C SER A 15 34.89 9.57 11.53
N ALA A 16 34.67 10.21 12.70
CA ALA A 16 33.31 10.58 13.12
C ALA A 16 32.87 11.99 12.67
N ILE A 17 33.74 12.74 11.98
CA ILE A 17 33.34 13.95 11.26
C ILE A 17 33.06 13.55 9.82
N ALA A 18 32.00 12.74 9.63
CA ALA A 18 31.26 12.84 8.39
C ALA A 18 30.74 14.29 8.35
N PRO A 19 31.04 15.08 7.31
CA PRO A 19 30.32 16.33 7.13
C PRO A 19 28.85 15.97 7.20
N ALA A 20 28.14 16.52 8.19
CA ALA A 20 26.73 16.71 8.02
C ALA A 20 26.63 17.50 6.72
N ARG A 21 26.34 16.83 5.64
CA ARG A 21 25.73 17.45 4.47
C ARG A 21 24.41 17.94 5.03
N ALA A 22 24.38 19.18 5.50
CA ALA A 22 23.21 20.00 5.37
C ALA A 22 22.97 20.01 3.87
N ASP A 23 22.13 19.12 3.43
CA ASP A 23 21.63 19.10 2.08
C ASP A 23 20.72 20.30 1.96
N VAL A 24 21.33 21.45 1.81
CA VAL A 24 20.76 22.50 1.00
C VAL A 24 20.85 21.90 -0.38
N ALA A 25 19.84 21.14 -0.69
CA ALA A 25 19.74 20.58 -2.00
C ALA A 25 19.77 21.73 -2.98
N PRO A 26 20.77 21.82 -3.76
CA PRO A 26 20.84 22.72 -4.87
C PRO A 26 19.98 22.14 -5.97
N PRO A 27 19.72 22.95 -6.92
CA PRO A 27 18.67 22.83 -7.88
C PRO A 27 18.84 21.86 -8.98
N ALA A 28 19.31 20.73 -8.73
CA ALA A 28 19.12 19.60 -9.63
C ALA A 28 18.11 18.64 -8.97
N TYR A 29 16.92 18.94 -8.99
CA TYR A 29 15.91 18.65 -8.19
C TYR A 29 14.95 17.78 -8.30
N PRO A 30 14.63 17.33 -7.09
CA PRO A 30 13.79 16.21 -7.06
C PRO A 30 12.41 16.59 -7.49
N PRO A 31 11.83 15.73 -8.12
CA PRO A 31 10.57 15.59 -8.63
C PRO A 31 9.71 15.04 -7.57
N GLY A 32 8.84 15.72 -7.16
CA GLY A 32 7.77 15.30 -6.36
C GLY A 32 6.50 15.72 -7.03
N PHE A 33 5.41 15.29 -6.57
CA PHE A 33 4.13 15.79 -7.03
C PHE A 33 3.87 17.23 -6.53
N ASN A 34 4.80 17.80 -5.80
CA ASN A 34 4.86 19.24 -5.57
C ASN A 34 5.67 19.93 -6.67
N PRO A 35 5.26 21.11 -7.12
CA PRO A 35 6.08 21.91 -8.02
C PRO A 35 7.39 22.29 -7.32
N ALA A 36 8.50 22.11 -8.02
CA ALA A 36 9.82 22.52 -7.56
C ALA A 36 10.25 23.82 -8.21
N PRO A 37 10.96 24.73 -7.49
CA PRO A 37 11.50 25.94 -8.10
C PRO A 37 12.62 25.61 -9.06
N GLY A 38 12.71 26.33 -10.16
CA GLY A 38 13.78 26.19 -11.14
C GLY A 38 15.05 26.94 -10.81
N SER A 39 15.18 27.51 -9.60
CA SER A 39 16.34 28.32 -9.17
C SER A 39 16.78 27.94 -7.76
N GLU A 40 18.08 28.10 -7.49
CA GLU A 40 18.72 27.71 -6.23
C GLU A 40 18.24 28.47 -4.98
N GLN A 41 17.72 29.64 -5.17
CA GLN A 41 17.20 30.49 -4.09
C GLN A 41 15.95 31.21 -4.57
N THR A 42 14.86 30.98 -3.92
CA THR A 42 13.62 31.71 -4.16
C THR A 42 13.10 32.38 -2.90
N GLN A 43 12.39 33.50 -3.05
CA GLN A 43 11.60 34.11 -1.98
C GLN A 43 10.12 33.74 -2.10
N VAL A 44 9.79 32.85 -3.00
CA VAL A 44 8.42 32.33 -3.14
C VAL A 44 8.17 31.24 -2.10
N ARG A 45 7.14 31.44 -1.28
CA ARG A 45 6.66 30.50 -0.28
C ARG A 45 5.42 29.77 -0.80
N MET A 46 5.31 28.50 -0.50
CA MET A 46 4.05 27.75 -0.62
C MET A 46 3.20 28.02 0.63
N GLU A 47 2.19 28.89 0.51
CA GLU A 47 1.32 29.23 1.63
C GLU A 47 0.35 28.09 1.95
N SER A 48 -0.15 27.42 0.91
CA SER A 48 -0.96 26.21 1.10
C SER A 48 -0.94 25.30 -0.11
N GLU A 49 -1.20 24.04 0.18
CA GLU A 49 -1.38 22.96 -0.78
C GLU A 49 -2.67 22.20 -0.48
N SER A 50 -3.41 21.82 -1.52
CA SER A 50 -4.55 20.89 -1.39
C SER A 50 -4.49 19.89 -2.52
N VAL A 51 -4.37 18.60 -2.16
CA VAL A 51 -4.28 17.51 -3.11
C VAL A 51 -5.47 16.58 -2.94
N ARG A 52 -6.13 16.28 -4.04
CA ARG A 52 -7.28 15.39 -4.09
C ARG A 52 -7.01 14.22 -5.03
N LEU A 53 -7.09 13.00 -4.51
CA LEU A 53 -7.05 11.76 -5.27
C LEU A 53 -8.46 11.17 -5.32
N ASN A 54 -9.03 11.05 -6.52
CA ASN A 54 -10.31 10.36 -6.72
C ASN A 54 -10.01 8.97 -7.27
N ILE A 55 -10.04 7.97 -6.39
CA ILE A 55 -9.74 6.58 -6.75
C ILE A 55 -10.93 5.98 -7.48
N ARG A 56 -10.66 5.33 -8.61
CA ARG A 56 -11.66 4.66 -9.43
C ARG A 56 -11.20 3.29 -9.90
N GLU A 57 -12.17 2.47 -10.22
CA GLU A 57 -11.97 1.16 -10.87
C GLU A 57 -11.45 1.38 -12.30
N ALA A 58 -10.66 0.45 -12.81
CA ALA A 58 -10.26 0.43 -14.21
C ALA A 58 -11.43 -0.02 -15.11
N ASP A 59 -11.49 0.53 -16.31
CA ASP A 59 -12.56 0.19 -17.28
C ASP A 59 -12.35 -1.18 -17.94
N GLY A 60 -11.15 -1.78 -17.81
CA GLY A 60 -10.76 -3.11 -18.32
C GLY A 60 -10.29 -4.06 -17.21
N GLY A 61 -10.52 -5.36 -17.39
CA GLY A 61 -10.32 -6.38 -16.33
C GLY A 61 -8.86 -6.68 -15.94
N GLU A 62 -7.85 -6.14 -16.62
CA GLU A 62 -6.43 -6.38 -16.35
C GLU A 62 -5.76 -5.26 -15.57
N GLU A 63 -6.34 -4.06 -15.55
CA GLU A 63 -5.78 -2.91 -14.89
C GLU A 63 -6.15 -2.88 -13.41
N MET A 64 -5.20 -2.42 -12.59
CA MET A 64 -5.36 -2.41 -11.13
C MET A 64 -6.26 -1.29 -10.61
N GLY A 65 -6.40 -0.20 -11.36
CA GLY A 65 -7.21 0.97 -11.02
C GLY A 65 -6.45 2.27 -11.24
N PHE A 66 -7.16 3.39 -11.10
CA PHE A 66 -6.62 4.73 -11.33
C PHE A 66 -6.98 5.68 -10.19
N ALA A 67 -6.20 6.75 -10.08
CA ALA A 67 -6.54 7.93 -9.30
C ALA A 67 -6.51 9.17 -10.20
N ASP A 68 -7.64 9.88 -10.31
CA ASP A 68 -7.65 11.22 -10.92
C ASP A 68 -7.23 12.21 -9.84
N VAL A 69 -6.09 12.87 -10.07
CA VAL A 69 -5.44 13.76 -9.11
C VAL A 69 -5.65 15.22 -9.49
N GLN A 70 -5.97 16.03 -8.51
CA GLN A 70 -6.04 17.47 -8.60
C GLN A 70 -5.23 18.07 -7.46
N ALA A 71 -4.16 18.77 -7.79
CA ALA A 71 -3.31 19.47 -6.84
C ALA A 71 -3.42 20.98 -7.05
N LEU A 72 -3.62 21.71 -5.96
CA LEU A 72 -3.76 23.14 -5.93
C LEU A 72 -2.73 23.73 -4.98
N PHE A 73 -1.89 24.63 -5.48
CA PHE A 73 -0.84 25.29 -4.73
C PHE A 73 -1.09 26.80 -4.71
N ASN A 74 -1.16 27.38 -3.52
CA ASN A 74 -1.19 28.82 -3.33
C ASN A 74 0.21 29.28 -2.93
N MET A 75 0.85 29.99 -3.85
CA MET A 75 2.22 30.47 -3.75
C MET A 75 2.22 31.96 -3.48
N LYS A 76 3.25 32.47 -2.78
CA LYS A 76 3.42 33.91 -2.57
C LYS A 76 4.89 34.29 -2.60
N ASN A 77 5.22 35.27 -3.44
CA ASN A 77 6.52 35.91 -3.46
C ASN A 77 6.62 36.88 -2.26
N LEU A 78 7.53 36.60 -1.34
CA LEU A 78 7.75 37.42 -0.13
C LEU A 78 8.74 38.54 -0.37
N SER A 79 9.35 38.64 -1.55
CA SER A 79 10.27 39.72 -1.89
C SER A 79 9.54 40.98 -2.37
N SER A 80 10.31 42.07 -2.50
CA SER A 80 9.84 43.35 -3.07
C SER A 80 10.00 43.45 -4.60
N THR A 81 10.51 42.40 -5.24
CA THR A 81 10.74 42.33 -6.69
C THR A 81 10.06 41.08 -7.26
N ASP A 82 9.66 41.20 -8.52
CA ASP A 82 9.07 40.06 -9.23
C ASP A 82 10.12 38.95 -9.42
N GLU A 83 9.70 37.71 -9.26
CA GLU A 83 10.50 36.51 -9.60
C GLU A 83 9.87 35.80 -10.80
N ARG A 84 10.68 35.50 -11.81
CA ARG A 84 10.28 34.64 -12.92
C ARG A 84 11.15 33.41 -12.92
N MET A 85 10.53 32.23 -12.88
CA MET A 85 11.26 30.97 -12.92
C MET A 85 10.52 29.88 -13.67
N ALA A 86 11.25 28.89 -14.12
CA ALA A 86 10.70 27.62 -14.55
C ALA A 86 10.29 26.80 -13.30
N VAL A 87 9.05 26.39 -13.25
CA VAL A 87 8.53 25.46 -12.22
C VAL A 87 8.44 24.08 -12.82
N ARG A 88 8.81 23.07 -12.05
CA ARG A 88 8.88 21.69 -12.50
C ARG A 88 7.92 20.82 -11.72
N PHE A 89 7.35 19.84 -12.42
CA PHE A 89 6.48 18.84 -11.86
C PHE A 89 6.85 17.48 -12.43
N PRO A 90 7.01 16.41 -11.60
CA PRO A 90 7.39 15.11 -12.13
C PRO A 90 6.23 14.52 -12.93
N ALA A 91 6.56 14.04 -14.10
CA ALA A 91 5.63 13.32 -14.97
C ALA A 91 5.81 11.80 -14.86
N ALA A 92 6.77 11.35 -14.06
CA ALA A 92 6.99 9.94 -13.75
C ALA A 92 7.81 9.81 -12.47
N VAL A 93 7.70 8.67 -11.79
CA VAL A 93 8.49 8.32 -10.61
C VAL A 93 8.91 6.86 -10.68
N GLY A 94 10.11 6.55 -10.21
CA GLY A 94 10.56 5.19 -10.01
C GLY A 94 9.86 4.54 -8.82
N ASN A 95 9.45 3.28 -8.96
CA ASN A 95 8.82 2.51 -7.90
C ASN A 95 9.58 1.21 -7.58
N GLY A 96 10.87 1.21 -7.79
CA GLY A 96 11.78 0.11 -7.49
C GLY A 96 11.56 -1.10 -8.40
N TRP A 97 11.11 -2.21 -7.83
CA TRP A 97 10.94 -3.48 -8.55
C TRP A 97 9.91 -3.45 -9.70
N PHE A 98 9.07 -2.45 -9.75
CA PHE A 98 7.97 -2.32 -10.72
C PHE A 98 8.28 -1.31 -11.84
N GLY A 99 9.51 -0.76 -11.87
CA GLY A 99 9.93 0.21 -12.89
C GLY A 99 9.45 1.64 -12.64
N VAL A 100 9.06 2.34 -13.68
CA VAL A 100 8.63 3.74 -13.63
C VAL A 100 7.12 3.82 -13.79
N THR A 101 6.44 4.56 -12.89
CA THR A 101 5.02 4.87 -13.01
C THR A 101 4.85 6.26 -13.61
N PRO A 102 4.39 6.38 -14.87
CA PRO A 102 4.13 7.66 -15.50
C PRO A 102 2.80 8.25 -15.05
N VAL A 103 2.71 9.58 -15.00
CA VAL A 103 1.44 10.28 -14.94
C VAL A 103 0.87 10.47 -16.35
N GLN A 104 -0.46 10.31 -16.46
CA GLN A 104 -1.18 10.48 -17.71
C GLN A 104 -1.97 11.79 -17.71
N ASP A 105 -2.25 12.33 -18.87
CA ASP A 105 -3.16 13.47 -19.08
C ASP A 105 -2.84 14.71 -18.23
N ILE A 106 -1.54 14.99 -18.01
CA ILE A 106 -1.13 16.12 -17.19
C ILE A 106 -1.51 17.46 -17.81
N SER A 107 -2.16 18.30 -17.01
CA SER A 107 -2.50 19.68 -17.36
C SER A 107 -2.12 20.63 -16.23
N VAL A 108 -1.65 21.82 -16.61
CA VAL A 108 -1.23 22.86 -15.66
C VAL A 108 -1.96 24.17 -15.98
N LYS A 109 -2.42 24.85 -14.91
CA LYS A 109 -2.95 26.22 -15.00
C LYS A 109 -2.23 27.11 -13.99
N VAL A 110 -1.95 28.34 -14.40
CA VAL A 110 -1.43 29.41 -13.53
C VAL A 110 -2.47 30.51 -13.48
N ASN A 111 -2.97 30.83 -12.30
CA ASN A 111 -4.06 31.79 -12.08
C ASN A 111 -5.29 31.51 -12.98
N GLY A 112 -5.63 30.21 -13.12
CA GLY A 112 -6.77 29.77 -13.94
C GLY A 112 -6.50 29.71 -15.45
N THR A 113 -5.36 30.21 -15.93
CA THR A 113 -4.98 30.19 -17.35
C THR A 113 -4.13 28.95 -17.66
N PRO A 114 -4.47 28.17 -18.70
CA PRO A 114 -3.62 27.05 -19.13
C PRO A 114 -2.18 27.50 -19.41
N SER A 115 -1.21 26.79 -18.89
CA SER A 115 0.21 27.06 -19.09
C SER A 115 0.80 26.13 -20.16
N ASN A 116 1.70 26.69 -20.98
CA ASN A 116 2.48 25.89 -21.91
C ASN A 116 3.50 25.08 -21.12
N THR A 117 3.49 23.78 -21.34
CA THR A 117 4.39 22.83 -20.68
C THR A 117 5.38 22.24 -21.66
N ARG A 118 6.57 21.91 -21.17
CA ARG A 118 7.59 21.15 -21.93
C ARG A 118 8.05 19.94 -21.13
N ARG A 119 8.28 18.83 -21.78
CA ARG A 119 8.87 17.65 -21.15
C ARG A 119 10.38 17.78 -21.11
N ILE A 120 10.94 17.43 -19.94
CA ILE A 120 12.38 17.39 -19.69
C ILE A 120 12.70 16.11 -18.93
N SER A 121 13.99 15.70 -18.93
CA SER A 121 14.47 14.61 -18.08
C SER A 121 15.08 15.19 -16.82
N GLY A 122 14.82 14.58 -15.66
CA GLY A 122 15.35 14.96 -14.36
C GLY A 122 15.57 13.76 -13.46
N GLU A 123 16.19 13.97 -12.29
CA GLU A 123 16.42 12.91 -11.33
C GLU A 123 15.11 12.30 -10.82
N ASP A 124 15.14 11.02 -10.50
CA ASP A 124 13.99 10.35 -9.91
C ASP A 124 13.84 10.75 -8.44
N PRO A 125 12.66 11.26 -8.02
CA PRO A 125 12.41 11.69 -6.65
C PRO A 125 12.53 10.59 -5.61
N ASN A 126 12.23 9.37 -6.05
CA ASN A 126 12.32 8.20 -5.20
C ASN A 126 13.73 7.59 -5.20
N GLY A 127 14.61 8.03 -6.08
CA GLY A 127 15.98 7.55 -6.19
C GLY A 127 16.15 6.12 -6.70
N PHE A 128 15.10 5.51 -7.25
CA PHE A 128 15.16 4.16 -7.82
C PHE A 128 15.71 4.16 -9.24
N GLU A 129 15.41 5.22 -9.99
CA GLU A 129 15.86 5.40 -11.35
C GLU A 129 16.88 6.54 -11.45
N LYS A 130 17.73 6.50 -12.45
CA LYS A 130 18.72 7.56 -12.66
C LYS A 130 18.06 8.85 -13.16
N ALA A 131 17.03 8.72 -13.96
CA ALA A 131 16.28 9.84 -14.50
C ALA A 131 14.88 9.41 -14.88
N VAL A 132 13.92 10.35 -14.70
CA VAL A 132 12.51 10.20 -15.06
C VAL A 132 12.02 11.44 -15.82
N ASP A 133 10.84 11.34 -16.42
CA ASP A 133 10.20 12.44 -17.12
C ASP A 133 9.63 13.48 -16.16
N TRP A 134 9.78 14.75 -16.55
CA TRP A 134 9.23 15.92 -15.87
C TRP A 134 8.46 16.80 -16.82
N VAL A 135 7.55 17.56 -16.26
CA VAL A 135 6.89 18.69 -16.95
C VAL A 135 7.41 19.99 -16.35
N GLU A 136 7.91 20.90 -17.21
CA GLU A 136 8.40 22.22 -16.83
C GLU A 136 7.51 23.29 -17.47
N PHE A 137 7.24 24.38 -16.72
CA PHE A 137 6.44 25.50 -17.17
C PHE A 137 6.91 26.80 -16.50
N ASP A 138 6.79 27.94 -17.22
CA ASP A 138 7.25 29.22 -16.72
C ASP A 138 6.19 29.92 -15.88
N VAL A 139 6.59 30.44 -14.72
CA VAL A 139 5.71 31.19 -13.82
C VAL A 139 6.33 32.54 -13.47
N LEU A 140 5.54 33.58 -13.53
CA LEU A 140 5.83 34.89 -12.95
C LEU A 140 5.19 34.97 -11.57
N PHE A 141 5.99 35.23 -10.54
CA PHE A 141 5.57 35.49 -9.18
C PHE A 141 5.75 37.00 -8.86
N PRO A 142 4.72 37.81 -9.03
CA PRO A 142 4.84 39.24 -8.77
C PRO A 142 5.14 39.52 -7.29
N ALA A 143 5.86 40.60 -7.03
CA ALA A 143 6.26 41.04 -5.69
C ALA A 143 5.07 41.12 -4.73
N GLY A 144 5.11 40.37 -3.63
CA GLY A 144 4.08 40.38 -2.59
C GLY A 144 2.70 39.82 -3.00
N GLN A 145 2.53 39.34 -4.24
CA GLN A 145 1.23 38.89 -4.75
C GLN A 145 1.12 37.34 -4.65
N PRO A 146 -0.11 36.84 -4.45
CA PRO A 146 -0.35 35.39 -4.52
C PRO A 146 -0.39 34.91 -5.98
N VAL A 147 0.08 33.69 -6.20
CA VAL A 147 -0.02 32.97 -7.47
C VAL A 147 -0.61 31.61 -7.20
N LYS A 148 -1.64 31.24 -7.95
CA LYS A 148 -2.30 29.94 -7.87
C LYS A 148 -1.79 29.04 -8.98
N ILE A 149 -1.26 27.86 -8.64
CA ILE A 149 -0.88 26.81 -9.58
C ILE A 149 -1.83 25.63 -9.40
N GLU A 150 -2.43 25.17 -10.48
CA GLU A 150 -3.31 24.00 -10.51
C GLU A 150 -2.68 22.95 -11.43
N VAL A 151 -2.51 21.73 -10.93
CA VAL A 151 -2.01 20.59 -11.70
C VAL A 151 -3.05 19.48 -11.60
N ALA A 152 -3.45 18.93 -12.74
CA ALA A 152 -4.33 17.77 -12.79
C ALA A 152 -3.74 16.69 -13.68
N TYR A 153 -3.88 15.43 -13.26
CA TYR A 153 -3.33 14.27 -13.96
C TYR A 153 -4.01 12.98 -13.51
N THR A 154 -3.78 11.90 -14.24
CA THR A 154 -4.21 10.55 -13.86
C THR A 154 -3.00 9.70 -13.48
N LEU A 155 -3.10 9.02 -12.34
CA LEU A 155 -2.16 8.00 -11.89
C LEU A 155 -2.74 6.61 -12.11
N GLU A 156 -1.97 5.72 -12.69
CA GLU A 156 -2.23 4.29 -12.65
C GLU A 156 -1.75 3.71 -11.30
N ALA A 157 -2.51 2.77 -10.76
CA ALA A 157 -2.13 2.11 -9.52
C ALA A 157 -0.89 1.24 -9.73
N SER A 158 0.01 1.26 -8.76
CA SER A 158 1.08 0.28 -8.62
C SER A 158 0.63 -0.85 -7.69
N GLY A 159 1.28 -2.01 -7.77
CA GLY A 159 0.99 -3.10 -6.83
C GLY A 159 0.91 -4.47 -7.46
N LYS A 160 0.24 -5.35 -6.76
CA LYS A 160 -0.12 -6.69 -7.23
C LYS A 160 -1.44 -7.11 -6.60
N MET A 161 -2.39 -7.48 -7.47
CA MET A 161 -3.70 -7.92 -7.01
C MET A 161 -3.62 -8.91 -5.85
N PRO A 162 -4.43 -8.80 -4.83
CA PRO A 162 -5.60 -7.91 -4.69
C PRO A 162 -5.27 -6.52 -4.10
N TYR A 163 -4.01 -6.18 -3.84
CA TYR A 163 -3.61 -4.92 -3.23
C TYR A 163 -2.90 -4.01 -4.20
N ILE A 164 -3.25 -2.73 -4.13
CA ILE A 164 -2.69 -1.66 -4.94
C ILE A 164 -2.26 -0.49 -4.06
N TRP A 165 -1.40 0.38 -4.59
CA TRP A 165 -1.07 1.63 -3.91
C TRP A 165 -0.93 2.79 -4.90
N PHE A 166 -1.11 3.99 -4.35
CA PHE A 166 -0.80 5.26 -4.98
C PHE A 166 0.16 6.04 -4.07
N GLN A 167 1.02 6.83 -4.67
CA GLN A 167 1.99 7.63 -3.94
C GLN A 167 1.82 9.11 -4.30
N TYR A 168 2.06 9.99 -3.33
CA TYR A 168 2.19 11.42 -3.51
C TYR A 168 3.44 11.92 -2.80
N ILE A 169 4.30 12.66 -3.51
CA ILE A 169 5.61 13.07 -3.02
C ILE A 169 5.55 14.51 -2.54
N PHE A 170 5.66 14.70 -1.24
CA PHE A 170 5.72 16.01 -0.62
C PHE A 170 7.13 16.61 -0.66
N SER A 171 8.18 15.77 -0.62
CA SER A 171 9.56 16.22 -0.45
C SER A 171 10.08 17.17 -1.54
N SER A 172 9.48 17.16 -2.72
CA SER A 172 9.80 18.15 -3.77
C SER A 172 9.40 19.58 -3.43
N GLY A 173 8.46 19.75 -2.50
CA GLY A 173 8.07 21.07 -1.97
C GLY A 173 9.12 21.73 -1.09
N ALA A 174 10.12 21.01 -0.63
CA ALA A 174 11.20 21.51 0.24
C ALA A 174 12.08 22.61 -0.41
N GLY A 175 12.03 22.76 -1.74
CA GLY A 175 12.78 23.80 -2.45
C GLY A 175 12.21 25.22 -2.35
N TRP A 176 11.00 25.39 -1.83
CA TRP A 176 10.36 26.68 -1.68
C TRP A 176 10.82 27.42 -0.41
N LYS A 177 10.52 28.71 -0.31
CA LYS A 177 10.92 29.55 0.82
C LYS A 177 10.21 29.14 2.11
N GLY A 178 10.96 28.59 3.07
CA GLY A 178 10.44 28.19 4.38
C GLY A 178 9.44 27.04 4.29
N THR A 179 8.70 26.83 5.37
CA THR A 179 7.73 25.75 5.47
C THR A 179 6.51 25.95 4.57
N ILE A 180 5.89 24.86 4.13
CA ILE A 180 4.54 24.85 3.58
C ILE A 180 3.59 25.23 4.70
N GLY A 181 2.82 26.31 4.56
CA GLY A 181 1.95 26.82 5.61
C GLY A 181 0.84 25.83 5.99
N SER A 182 0.21 25.20 5.00
CA SER A 182 -0.71 24.09 5.21
C SER A 182 -0.72 23.15 4.01
N ALA A 183 -0.86 21.83 4.27
CA ALA A 183 -1.09 20.85 3.23
C ALA A 183 -2.26 19.93 3.64
N ASP A 184 -3.27 19.85 2.79
CA ASP A 184 -4.42 18.97 2.96
C ASP A 184 -4.42 17.93 1.83
N LEU A 185 -4.32 16.65 2.19
CA LEU A 185 -4.40 15.55 1.25
C LEU A 185 -5.73 14.81 1.46
N ILE A 186 -6.50 14.68 0.40
CA ILE A 186 -7.87 14.18 0.40
C ILE A 186 -7.96 13.01 -0.56
N VAL A 187 -8.33 11.82 -0.08
CA VAL A 187 -8.57 10.64 -0.90
C VAL A 187 -10.05 10.31 -0.90
N ASN A 188 -10.66 10.34 -2.08
CA ASN A 188 -12.04 9.92 -2.29
C ASN A 188 -12.06 8.50 -2.86
N LEU A 189 -12.84 7.63 -2.23
CA LEU A 189 -13.01 6.23 -2.58
C LEU A 189 -14.36 6.00 -3.27
N PRO A 190 -14.50 5.00 -4.13
CA PRO A 190 -15.77 4.70 -4.79
C PRO A 190 -16.83 4.12 -3.83
N TYR A 191 -16.42 3.68 -2.63
CA TYR A 191 -17.28 3.06 -1.61
C TYR A 191 -17.00 3.65 -0.22
N GLN A 192 -17.82 3.28 0.77
CA GLN A 192 -17.62 3.70 2.17
C GLN A 192 -16.29 3.16 2.70
N VAL A 193 -15.60 3.99 3.49
CA VAL A 193 -14.33 3.61 4.11
C VAL A 193 -14.57 2.49 5.11
N ASP A 194 -13.90 1.37 4.86
CA ASP A 194 -13.79 0.21 5.76
C ASP A 194 -12.29 -0.03 5.99
N GLU A 195 -11.85 -0.08 7.22
CA GLU A 195 -10.43 -0.18 7.56
C GLU A 195 -9.81 -1.51 7.15
N LEU A 196 -10.63 -2.54 6.89
CA LEU A 196 -10.16 -3.82 6.38
C LEU A 196 -9.53 -3.75 5.00
N PHE A 197 -9.94 -2.80 4.16
CA PHE A 197 -9.33 -2.68 2.83
C PHE A 197 -8.07 -1.80 2.81
N LEU A 198 -7.76 -1.07 3.87
CA LEU A 198 -6.52 -0.28 3.99
C LEU A 198 -5.40 -1.16 4.54
N LEU A 199 -4.18 -0.94 4.04
CA LEU A 199 -2.95 -1.52 4.61
C LEU A 199 -2.24 -0.43 5.41
N PRO A 200 -2.42 -0.35 6.73
CA PRO A 200 -1.78 0.68 7.53
C PRO A 200 -0.25 0.49 7.59
N CYS A 201 0.48 1.59 7.71
CA CYS A 201 1.92 1.55 7.95
C CYS A 201 2.21 1.14 9.40
N ILE A 202 2.65 -0.09 9.57
CA ILE A 202 2.99 -0.68 10.86
C ILE A 202 4.40 -1.26 10.76
N ASP A 203 5.23 -1.03 11.76
CA ASP A 203 6.57 -1.64 11.94
C ASP A 203 7.50 -1.59 10.71
N GLY A 204 7.67 -0.41 10.11
CA GLY A 204 8.59 -0.22 8.99
C GLY A 204 8.13 -0.84 7.66
N ALA A 205 6.86 -1.19 7.57
CA ALA A 205 6.26 -1.67 6.32
C ALA A 205 6.44 -0.63 5.19
N THR A 206 6.78 -1.10 4.00
CA THR A 206 6.82 -0.28 2.78
C THR A 206 5.51 -0.42 1.99
N ASN A 207 5.18 0.52 1.10
CA ASN A 207 3.94 0.53 0.30
C ASN A 207 2.67 0.33 1.15
N CYS A 208 2.56 1.02 2.25
CA CYS A 208 1.46 0.99 3.21
C CYS A 208 0.75 2.34 3.24
N THR A 209 -0.40 2.41 3.89
CA THR A 209 -1.14 3.67 4.03
C THR A 209 -0.53 4.51 5.14
N THR A 210 -0.10 5.73 4.80
CA THR A 210 0.38 6.74 5.76
C THR A 210 -0.64 6.92 6.88
N LEU A 211 -0.18 6.87 8.13
CA LEU A 211 -1.06 7.01 9.30
C LEU A 211 -1.57 8.44 9.48
N GLY A 212 -2.58 8.64 10.33
CA GLY A 212 -3.06 9.95 10.74
C GLY A 212 -4.25 10.49 9.93
N TRP A 213 -4.97 9.63 9.21
CA TRP A 213 -6.17 10.04 8.47
C TRP A 213 -7.37 10.29 9.39
N VAL A 214 -8.21 11.23 8.96
CA VAL A 214 -9.59 11.39 9.44
C VAL A 214 -10.54 10.80 8.40
N LYS A 215 -11.47 9.94 8.86
CA LYS A 215 -12.44 9.24 8.02
C LYS A 215 -13.79 9.92 8.05
N GLU A 216 -14.34 10.22 6.86
CA GLU A 216 -15.72 10.71 6.73
C GLU A 216 -16.36 10.09 5.49
N GLY A 217 -17.30 9.18 5.69
CA GLY A 217 -18.02 8.53 4.61
C GLY A 217 -17.09 7.78 3.65
N LYS A 218 -16.93 8.30 2.44
CA LYS A 218 -16.05 7.77 1.37
C LYS A 218 -14.70 8.47 1.31
N THR A 219 -14.40 9.36 2.23
CA THR A 219 -13.24 10.24 2.18
C THR A 219 -12.30 9.97 3.34
N LEU A 220 -11.01 9.98 3.04
CA LEU A 220 -9.91 10.03 4.00
C LEU A 220 -9.18 11.37 3.83
N THR A 221 -8.83 12.03 4.93
CA THR A 221 -8.15 13.32 4.90
C THR A 221 -6.96 13.32 5.85
N TRP A 222 -5.82 13.79 5.36
CA TRP A 222 -4.61 14.09 6.14
C TRP A 222 -4.39 15.59 6.12
N GLN A 223 -3.93 16.14 7.24
CA GLN A 223 -3.71 17.58 7.41
C GLN A 223 -2.34 17.85 8.02
N TYR A 224 -1.57 18.69 7.37
CA TYR A 224 -0.25 19.13 7.81
C TYR A 224 -0.25 20.66 7.98
N ARG A 225 0.51 21.16 8.95
CA ARG A 225 0.61 22.60 9.24
C ARG A 225 2.06 22.97 9.52
N ASP A 226 2.49 24.10 8.98
CA ASP A 226 3.88 24.59 9.06
C ASP A 226 4.90 23.49 8.77
N PHE A 227 4.68 22.80 7.65
CA PHE A 227 5.28 21.54 7.30
C PHE A 227 6.48 21.72 6.37
N GLU A 228 7.66 21.23 6.80
CA GLU A 228 8.85 21.14 5.96
C GLU A 228 9.00 19.68 5.52
N PRO A 229 8.63 19.34 4.27
CA PRO A 229 8.57 17.96 3.85
C PRO A 229 9.97 17.35 3.66
N LYS A 230 10.12 16.11 4.11
CA LYS A 230 11.28 15.25 3.91
C LYS A 230 10.89 14.00 3.11
N PRO A 231 11.86 13.24 2.60
CA PRO A 231 11.55 11.99 1.88
C PRO A 231 10.69 11.00 2.67
N GLU A 232 10.88 10.91 3.99
CA GLU A 232 10.07 10.05 4.87
C GLU A 232 8.62 10.51 5.05
N ASP A 233 8.33 11.77 4.72
CA ASP A 233 6.99 12.34 4.77
C ASP A 233 6.17 12.11 3.48
N ASN A 234 6.79 11.49 2.47
CA ASN A 234 6.09 11.17 1.24
C ASN A 234 4.89 10.27 1.53
N PHE A 235 3.77 10.65 0.96
CA PHE A 235 2.49 10.00 1.21
C PHE A 235 2.32 8.74 0.37
N THR A 236 1.77 7.70 0.97
CA THR A 236 1.31 6.51 0.25
C THR A 236 -0.07 6.10 0.77
N ILE A 237 -0.94 5.68 -0.12
CA ILE A 237 -2.15 4.95 0.23
C ILE A 237 -2.11 3.58 -0.42
N SER A 238 -2.21 2.54 0.40
CA SER A 238 -2.27 1.15 -0.02
C SER A 238 -3.59 0.53 0.40
N LEU A 239 -4.28 -0.07 -0.54
CA LEU A 239 -5.64 -0.57 -0.34
C LEU A 239 -5.94 -1.80 -1.20
N VAL A 240 -7.02 -2.49 -0.86
CA VAL A 240 -7.58 -3.52 -1.74
C VAL A 240 -8.09 -2.87 -3.02
N ALA A 241 -7.72 -3.41 -4.16
CA ALA A 241 -8.16 -2.92 -5.47
C ALA A 241 -9.68 -2.75 -5.52
N PRO A 242 -10.20 -1.63 -6.07
CA PRO A 242 -11.63 -1.35 -6.09
C PRO A 242 -12.48 -2.47 -6.68
N SER A 243 -12.00 -3.14 -7.73
CA SER A 243 -12.67 -4.28 -8.36
C SER A 243 -12.81 -5.49 -7.44
N VAL A 244 -11.82 -5.75 -6.59
CA VAL A 244 -11.85 -6.84 -5.59
C VAL A 244 -12.75 -6.48 -4.42
N TRP A 245 -12.62 -5.25 -3.88
CA TRP A 245 -13.49 -4.83 -2.77
C TRP A 245 -14.97 -4.78 -3.15
N LYS A 246 -15.28 -4.40 -4.37
CA LYS A 246 -16.62 -4.48 -4.93
C LYS A 246 -17.19 -5.91 -4.91
N GLN A 247 -16.35 -6.93 -5.14
CA GLN A 247 -16.77 -8.33 -5.01
C GLN A 247 -17.07 -8.68 -3.55
N VAL A 248 -16.23 -8.25 -2.59
CA VAL A 248 -16.51 -8.43 -1.16
C VAL A 248 -17.85 -7.81 -0.77
N LEU A 249 -18.10 -6.56 -1.15
CA LEU A 249 -19.36 -5.87 -0.87
C LEU A 249 -20.55 -6.59 -1.50
N ARG A 250 -20.41 -7.12 -2.72
CA ARG A 250 -21.44 -7.89 -3.40
C ARG A 250 -21.78 -9.18 -2.66
N GLU A 251 -20.77 -9.96 -2.25
CA GLU A 251 -21.03 -11.21 -1.53
C GLU A 251 -21.54 -10.93 -0.10
N ARG A 252 -21.09 -9.88 0.59
CA ARG A 252 -21.69 -9.41 1.86
C ARG A 252 -23.20 -9.11 1.68
N ALA A 253 -23.57 -8.41 0.61
CA ALA A 253 -24.97 -8.11 0.33
C ALA A 253 -25.79 -9.38 0.01
N ARG A 254 -25.18 -10.36 -0.69
CA ARG A 254 -25.84 -11.64 -1.00
C ARG A 254 -26.15 -12.46 0.26
N VAL A 255 -25.15 -12.65 1.13
CA VAL A 255 -25.36 -13.42 2.36
C VAL A 255 -26.34 -12.72 3.32
N ALA A 256 -26.37 -11.39 3.31
CA ALA A 256 -27.36 -10.62 4.09
C ALA A 256 -28.78 -10.81 3.54
N ALA A 257 -28.96 -10.84 2.21
CA ALA A 257 -30.24 -11.05 1.55
C ALA A 257 -30.72 -12.52 1.58
N ALA A 258 -29.80 -13.46 1.51
CA ALA A 258 -30.04 -14.89 1.49
C ALA A 258 -29.12 -15.65 2.45
N PRO A 259 -29.35 -15.60 3.78
CA PRO A 259 -28.46 -16.21 4.78
C PRO A 259 -28.28 -17.73 4.68
N LYS A 260 -29.12 -18.40 3.90
CA LYS A 260 -29.05 -19.85 3.61
C LYS A 260 -28.36 -20.20 2.29
N ASP A 261 -27.80 -19.21 1.57
CA ASP A 261 -26.99 -19.44 0.37
C ASP A 261 -25.57 -19.82 0.75
N GLY A 262 -25.31 -21.13 0.90
CA GLY A 262 -24.00 -21.67 1.24
C GLY A 262 -22.90 -21.31 0.24
N GLU A 263 -23.25 -21.21 -1.05
CA GLU A 263 -22.35 -20.80 -2.12
C GLU A 263 -21.87 -19.35 -1.95
N ALA A 264 -22.79 -18.43 -1.59
CA ALA A 264 -22.43 -17.04 -1.33
C ALA A 264 -21.50 -16.92 -0.09
N TRP A 265 -21.76 -17.71 0.95
CA TRP A 265 -20.89 -17.79 2.11
C TRP A 265 -19.49 -18.32 1.75
N GLY A 266 -19.41 -19.42 0.98
CA GLY A 266 -18.13 -19.97 0.51
C GLY A 266 -17.31 -18.97 -0.30
N ARG A 267 -17.95 -18.26 -1.24
CA ARG A 267 -17.29 -17.20 -2.03
C ARG A 267 -16.81 -16.05 -1.14
N LEU A 268 -17.59 -15.63 -0.15
CA LEU A 268 -17.20 -14.58 0.79
C LEU A 268 -16.00 -15.02 1.63
N GLY A 269 -15.99 -16.25 2.16
CA GLY A 269 -14.87 -16.82 2.89
C GLY A 269 -13.59 -16.86 2.05
N LYS A 270 -13.72 -17.30 0.78
CA LYS A 270 -12.59 -17.31 -0.16
C LYS A 270 -12.03 -15.91 -0.44
N LEU A 271 -12.88 -14.90 -0.57
CA LEU A 271 -12.44 -13.51 -0.76
C LEU A 271 -11.64 -13.01 0.45
N TYR A 272 -12.16 -13.20 1.66
CA TYR A 272 -11.44 -12.81 2.88
C TYR A 272 -10.10 -13.56 3.04
N LYS A 273 -10.09 -14.87 2.75
CA LYS A 273 -8.86 -15.67 2.72
C LYS A 273 -7.84 -15.10 1.73
N THR A 274 -8.28 -14.72 0.54
CA THR A 274 -7.41 -14.13 -0.49
C THR A 274 -6.81 -12.80 -0.02
N LEU A 275 -7.60 -11.96 0.64
CA LEU A 275 -7.11 -10.71 1.22
C LEU A 275 -6.12 -10.96 2.36
N LEU A 276 -6.37 -11.97 3.18
CA LEU A 276 -5.52 -12.32 4.32
C LEU A 276 -4.16 -12.83 3.87
N PHE A 277 -4.10 -13.77 2.92
CA PHE A 277 -2.89 -14.50 2.55
C PHE A 277 -2.16 -13.97 1.32
N SER A 278 -2.62 -12.87 0.73
CA SER A 278 -1.89 -12.27 -0.36
C SER A 278 -0.45 -11.93 0.05
N PRO A 279 0.57 -12.30 -0.74
CA PRO A 279 1.96 -11.96 -0.46
C PRO A 279 2.21 -10.46 -0.35
N HIS A 280 1.37 -9.64 -0.95
CA HIS A 280 1.45 -8.17 -0.92
C HIS A 280 0.41 -7.54 0.00
N GLY A 281 -0.32 -8.36 0.75
CA GLY A 281 -1.36 -7.93 1.67
C GLY A 281 -0.92 -7.89 3.13
N ARG A 282 -1.91 -7.97 4.03
CA ARG A 282 -1.71 -7.89 5.49
C ARG A 282 -0.76 -8.94 6.03
N ARG A 283 -0.70 -10.10 5.41
CA ARG A 283 0.19 -11.20 5.79
C ARG A 283 1.40 -11.40 4.89
N GLY A 284 1.66 -10.52 3.96
CA GLY A 284 2.87 -10.58 3.12
C GLY A 284 4.15 -10.38 3.94
N PHE A 285 5.22 -10.00 3.29
CA PHE A 285 6.54 -9.76 3.88
C PHE A 285 6.58 -8.95 5.19
N ARG A 286 5.45 -8.34 5.57
CA ARG A 286 5.38 -7.34 6.62
C ARG A 286 4.92 -7.85 7.95
N THR A 287 4.18 -8.96 7.96
CA THR A 287 3.44 -9.39 9.14
C THR A 287 4.14 -10.47 9.94
N TRP A 288 5.34 -10.88 9.54
CA TRP A 288 6.15 -11.81 10.33
C TRP A 288 6.48 -11.30 11.74
N HIS A 289 6.29 -10.00 12.00
CA HIS A 289 6.63 -9.35 13.25
C HIS A 289 5.54 -8.43 13.79
N SER A 290 4.38 -8.35 13.14
CA SER A 290 3.35 -7.38 13.52
C SER A 290 2.22 -8.04 14.29
N GLN A 291 2.37 -8.13 15.62
CA GLN A 291 1.25 -8.31 16.55
C GLN A 291 0.26 -7.13 16.48
N ALA A 292 0.56 -6.11 15.70
CA ALA A 292 -0.08 -4.82 15.71
C ALA A 292 -1.15 -4.62 14.62
N ASP A 293 -1.29 -5.53 13.63
CA ASP A 293 -2.36 -5.38 12.63
C ASP A 293 -3.64 -6.14 13.03
N PRO A 294 -4.62 -5.48 13.66
CA PRO A 294 -5.88 -6.12 14.06
C PRO A 294 -6.67 -6.67 12.86
N GLY A 295 -6.45 -6.13 11.67
CA GLY A 295 -7.12 -6.56 10.45
C GLY A 295 -6.74 -7.97 10.02
N VAL A 296 -5.58 -8.51 10.44
CA VAL A 296 -5.22 -9.92 10.21
C VAL A 296 -6.20 -10.85 10.94
N ARG A 297 -6.43 -10.59 12.23
CA ARG A 297 -7.37 -11.39 13.04
C ARG A 297 -8.80 -11.20 12.58
N GLU A 298 -9.18 -9.99 12.24
CA GLU A 298 -10.53 -9.69 11.75
C GLU A 298 -10.82 -10.39 10.42
N LEU A 299 -9.91 -10.34 9.45
CA LEU A 299 -10.05 -11.07 8.19
C LEU A 299 -10.11 -12.58 8.40
N PHE A 300 -9.30 -13.13 9.32
CA PHE A 300 -9.40 -14.53 9.67
C PHE A 300 -10.77 -14.89 10.25
N GLN A 301 -11.24 -14.14 11.26
CA GLN A 301 -12.54 -14.38 11.90
C GLN A 301 -13.70 -14.32 10.89
N LEU A 302 -13.69 -13.31 10.02
CA LEU A 302 -14.70 -13.18 8.95
C LEU A 302 -14.64 -14.33 7.95
N SER A 303 -13.43 -14.80 7.61
CA SER A 303 -13.25 -15.94 6.71
C SER A 303 -13.66 -17.25 7.37
N ASP A 304 -13.28 -17.48 8.65
CA ASP A 304 -13.65 -18.66 9.45
C ASP A 304 -15.18 -18.76 9.61
N GLU A 305 -15.85 -17.67 9.96
CA GLU A 305 -17.31 -17.61 10.04
C GLU A 305 -17.95 -17.95 8.68
N ALA A 306 -17.46 -17.35 7.61
CA ALA A 306 -18.02 -17.55 6.29
C ALA A 306 -17.84 -19.00 5.78
N TYR A 307 -16.68 -19.60 5.97
CA TYR A 307 -16.44 -21.00 5.62
C TYR A 307 -17.23 -21.96 6.52
N THR A 308 -17.36 -21.69 7.82
CA THR A 308 -18.19 -22.46 8.74
C THR A 308 -19.64 -22.50 8.23
N LYS A 309 -20.21 -21.32 7.87
CA LYS A 309 -21.55 -21.24 7.30
C LYS A 309 -21.67 -21.99 5.97
N ALA A 310 -20.66 -21.89 5.11
CA ALA A 310 -20.67 -22.59 3.82
C ALA A 310 -20.70 -24.10 4.01
N THR A 311 -19.81 -24.66 4.86
CA THR A 311 -19.73 -26.10 5.10
C THR A 311 -20.92 -26.66 5.88
N ASP A 312 -21.52 -25.87 6.80
CA ASP A 312 -22.77 -26.24 7.48
C ASP A 312 -23.97 -26.33 6.52
N LEU A 313 -24.04 -25.40 5.55
CA LEU A 313 -25.16 -25.32 4.58
C LEU A 313 -24.95 -26.28 3.39
N LEU A 314 -23.70 -26.59 3.04
CA LEU A 314 -23.32 -27.44 1.93
C LEU A 314 -22.36 -28.56 2.42
N PRO A 315 -22.79 -29.46 3.31
CA PRO A 315 -21.90 -30.42 3.95
C PRO A 315 -21.35 -31.51 3.01
N GLN A 316 -21.84 -31.55 1.77
CA GLN A 316 -21.38 -32.48 0.71
C GLN A 316 -20.49 -31.78 -0.34
N ASP A 317 -20.13 -30.52 -0.12
CA ASP A 317 -19.28 -29.79 -1.06
C ASP A 317 -17.81 -29.89 -0.66
N ALA A 318 -17.06 -30.73 -1.35
CA ALA A 318 -15.66 -30.99 -1.08
C ALA A 318 -14.77 -29.74 -1.21
N LEU A 319 -15.10 -28.83 -2.14
CA LEU A 319 -14.27 -27.65 -2.40
C LEU A 319 -14.35 -26.63 -1.27
N TRP A 320 -15.53 -26.46 -0.64
CA TRP A 320 -15.65 -25.59 0.52
C TRP A 320 -14.94 -26.16 1.75
N HIS A 321 -15.01 -27.48 1.97
CA HIS A 321 -14.24 -28.15 3.02
C HIS A 321 -12.72 -28.00 2.80
N ALA A 322 -12.23 -28.24 1.58
CA ALA A 322 -10.83 -28.08 1.23
C ALA A 322 -10.36 -26.61 1.38
N GLY A 323 -11.15 -25.66 0.90
CA GLY A 323 -10.87 -24.23 1.04
C GLY A 323 -10.82 -23.76 2.50
N TYR A 324 -11.64 -24.37 3.36
CA TYR A 324 -11.64 -24.11 4.80
C TYR A 324 -10.40 -24.71 5.50
N ALA A 325 -10.06 -25.94 5.15
CA ALA A 325 -8.83 -26.56 5.64
C ALA A 325 -7.60 -25.70 5.36
N ASP A 326 -7.48 -25.20 4.14
CA ASP A 326 -6.41 -24.33 3.71
C ASP A 326 -6.34 -23.01 4.52
N LEU A 327 -7.50 -22.37 4.77
CA LEU A 327 -7.56 -21.19 5.65
C LEU A 327 -6.99 -21.48 7.04
N LEU A 328 -7.49 -22.54 7.69
CA LEU A 328 -7.14 -22.90 9.07
C LEU A 328 -5.66 -23.25 9.20
N ALA A 329 -5.14 -24.03 8.25
CA ALA A 329 -3.77 -24.48 8.21
C ALA A 329 -2.78 -23.31 8.09
N TYR A 330 -2.98 -22.43 7.11
CA TYR A 330 -2.12 -21.27 6.92
C TYR A 330 -2.23 -20.26 8.07
N TYR A 331 -3.43 -20.09 8.64
CA TYR A 331 -3.57 -19.22 9.81
C TYR A 331 -2.92 -19.80 11.05
N ALA A 332 -2.89 -21.14 11.22
CA ALA A 332 -2.18 -21.79 12.32
C ALA A 332 -0.68 -21.46 12.33
N VAL A 333 -0.05 -21.30 11.16
CA VAL A 333 1.35 -20.84 11.08
C VAL A 333 1.48 -19.43 11.61
N TYR A 334 0.61 -18.53 11.16
CA TYR A 334 0.60 -17.14 11.63
C TYR A 334 0.38 -17.07 13.16
N ALA A 335 -0.64 -17.75 13.66
CA ALA A 335 -0.97 -17.81 15.09
C ALA A 335 0.21 -18.38 15.93
N GLY A 336 0.97 -19.33 15.40
CA GLY A 336 2.17 -19.86 16.03
C GLY A 336 3.28 -18.84 16.21
N TYR A 337 3.50 -17.96 15.23
CA TYR A 337 4.44 -16.83 15.35
C TYR A 337 3.99 -15.81 16.40
N GLU A 338 2.69 -15.65 16.57
CA GLU A 338 2.11 -14.76 17.60
C GLU A 338 2.06 -15.43 18.99
N GLY A 339 2.50 -16.70 19.12
CA GLY A 339 2.46 -17.45 20.38
C GLY A 339 1.06 -17.94 20.77
N GLU A 340 0.12 -17.97 19.83
CA GLU A 340 -1.24 -18.47 20.05
C GLU A 340 -1.29 -20.01 19.99
N PRO A 341 -2.24 -20.67 20.67
CA PRO A 341 -2.44 -22.11 20.57
C PRO A 341 -2.82 -22.53 19.15
N THR A 342 -1.97 -23.28 18.45
CA THR A 342 -2.19 -23.65 17.04
C THR A 342 -2.85 -25.02 16.87
N LEU A 343 -2.75 -25.89 17.85
CA LEU A 343 -3.26 -27.27 17.77
C LEU A 343 -4.74 -27.37 17.40
N PRO A 344 -5.67 -26.59 18.01
CA PRO A 344 -7.08 -26.66 17.62
C PRO A 344 -7.32 -26.31 16.15
N LEU A 345 -6.60 -25.31 15.61
CA LEU A 345 -6.70 -24.89 14.21
C LEU A 345 -6.21 -26.00 13.28
N LYS A 346 -5.08 -26.64 13.63
CA LYS A 346 -4.47 -27.71 12.87
C LYS A 346 -5.36 -28.96 12.83
N LEU A 347 -5.93 -29.36 13.97
CA LEU A 347 -6.86 -30.49 14.04
C LEU A 347 -8.13 -30.23 13.20
N LYS A 348 -8.70 -29.03 13.29
CA LYS A 348 -9.86 -28.67 12.47
C LYS A 348 -9.50 -28.64 10.97
N ALA A 349 -8.31 -28.17 10.60
CA ALA A 349 -7.84 -28.23 9.22
C ALA A 349 -7.76 -29.65 8.68
N LEU A 350 -7.20 -30.56 9.47
CA LEU A 350 -7.11 -31.99 9.12
C LEU A 350 -8.48 -32.66 8.99
N GLU A 351 -9.42 -32.35 9.88
CA GLU A 351 -10.80 -32.84 9.79
C GLU A 351 -11.45 -32.38 8.48
N GLN A 352 -11.31 -31.11 8.12
CA GLN A 352 -11.92 -30.56 6.93
C GLN A 352 -11.31 -31.13 5.64
N ILE A 353 -9.99 -31.29 5.57
CA ILE A 353 -9.35 -31.87 4.37
C ILE A 353 -9.64 -33.36 4.23
N HIS A 354 -9.71 -34.10 5.34
CA HIS A 354 -10.11 -35.50 5.32
C HIS A 354 -11.52 -35.67 4.76
N LEU A 355 -12.47 -34.86 5.23
CA LEU A 355 -13.83 -34.85 4.70
C LEU A 355 -13.87 -34.49 3.22
N ALA A 356 -13.12 -33.50 2.77
CA ALA A 356 -13.03 -33.14 1.36
C ALA A 356 -12.53 -34.31 0.49
N LEU A 357 -11.50 -35.04 0.95
CA LEU A 357 -10.97 -36.21 0.25
C LEU A 357 -11.95 -37.38 0.22
N GLN A 358 -12.75 -37.56 1.28
CA GLN A 358 -13.82 -38.57 1.27
C GLN A 358 -14.92 -38.26 0.28
N LEU A 359 -15.30 -36.96 0.15
CA LEU A 359 -16.34 -36.49 -0.74
C LEU A 359 -15.91 -36.49 -2.21
N ALA A 360 -14.65 -36.14 -2.48
CA ALA A 360 -14.11 -36.01 -3.84
C ALA A 360 -12.66 -36.50 -3.93
N PRO A 361 -12.43 -37.84 -3.82
CA PRO A 361 -11.07 -38.39 -3.76
C PRO A 361 -10.26 -38.21 -5.04
N ASP A 362 -10.91 -37.93 -6.17
CA ASP A 362 -10.27 -37.74 -7.47
C ASP A 362 -10.20 -36.26 -7.92
N ASP A 363 -10.78 -35.33 -7.16
CA ASP A 363 -10.70 -33.93 -7.49
C ASP A 363 -9.27 -33.40 -7.34
N LYS A 364 -8.75 -32.82 -8.41
CA LYS A 364 -7.37 -32.32 -8.45
C LYS A 364 -7.14 -31.20 -7.44
N THR A 365 -8.08 -30.28 -7.27
CA THR A 365 -7.94 -29.13 -6.36
C THR A 365 -7.88 -29.61 -4.91
N VAL A 366 -8.74 -30.58 -4.55
CA VAL A 366 -8.76 -31.18 -3.22
C VAL A 366 -7.42 -31.88 -2.92
N LYS A 367 -6.92 -32.67 -3.90
CA LYS A 367 -5.63 -33.36 -3.79
C LYS A 367 -4.45 -32.38 -3.65
N ASP A 368 -4.41 -31.34 -4.47
CA ASP A 368 -3.34 -30.33 -4.43
C ASP A 368 -3.32 -29.65 -3.03
N ILE A 369 -4.48 -29.24 -2.51
CA ILE A 369 -4.57 -28.66 -1.16
C ILE A 369 -4.14 -29.70 -0.09
N ALA A 370 -4.57 -30.94 -0.21
CA ALA A 370 -4.17 -31.98 0.75
C ALA A 370 -2.66 -32.21 0.78
N VAL A 371 -2.00 -32.21 -0.39
CA VAL A 371 -0.53 -32.28 -0.50
C VAL A 371 0.13 -31.06 0.15
N ASP A 372 -0.39 -29.86 -0.12
CA ASP A 372 0.15 -28.64 0.47
C ASP A 372 0.01 -28.60 2.00
N LEU A 373 -0.96 -29.32 2.55
CA LEU A 373 -1.15 -29.40 4.01
C LEU A 373 -0.29 -30.47 4.70
N THR A 374 0.38 -31.36 3.97
CA THR A 374 1.23 -32.42 4.58
C THR A 374 2.38 -31.86 5.40
N TRP A 375 2.96 -30.73 4.99
CA TRP A 375 4.02 -30.06 5.75
C TRP A 375 3.61 -29.62 7.15
N LEU A 376 2.33 -29.31 7.39
CA LEU A 376 1.82 -29.01 8.73
C LEU A 376 1.98 -30.18 9.71
N MET A 377 2.07 -31.39 9.18
CA MET A 377 2.17 -32.60 9.92
C MET A 377 3.62 -33.05 10.17
N GLU A 378 4.52 -32.71 9.22
CA GLU A 378 5.94 -33.05 9.30
C GLU A 378 6.67 -32.24 10.38
N GLU A 379 6.17 -31.06 10.76
CA GLU A 379 6.76 -30.25 11.82
C GLU A 379 6.46 -30.69 13.25
N GLY A 380 6.13 -31.98 13.49
CA GLY A 380 5.95 -32.55 14.82
C GLY A 380 4.61 -32.27 15.49
N ILE A 381 3.59 -31.95 14.68
CA ILE A 381 2.23 -31.68 15.15
C ILE A 381 1.48 -32.96 15.46
N VAL A 382 2.00 -34.03 14.99
CA VAL A 382 1.41 -35.38 15.06
C VAL A 382 2.12 -36.24 16.07
N GLU A 383 2.15 -35.85 17.34
CA GLU A 383 1.77 -36.85 18.35
C GLU A 383 0.24 -36.88 18.28
N VAL A 384 -0.21 -37.48 17.22
CA VAL A 384 -1.57 -37.35 16.68
C VAL A 384 -2.49 -38.11 17.59
N ASP A 385 -3.54 -37.44 17.88
CA ASP A 385 -4.78 -38.06 18.23
C ASP A 385 -5.03 -39.26 17.29
N GLU A 386 -4.87 -40.50 17.80
CA GLU A 386 -5.03 -41.77 17.07
C GLU A 386 -6.42 -41.92 16.41
N ARG A 387 -7.32 -40.91 16.61
CA ARG A 387 -8.65 -40.82 16.00
C ARG A 387 -8.62 -40.54 14.51
N PHE A 388 -7.51 -40.00 13.98
CA PHE A 388 -7.39 -39.65 12.56
C PHE A 388 -6.41 -40.61 11.87
N ASP A 389 -6.95 -41.56 11.12
CA ASP A 389 -6.16 -42.38 10.20
C ASP A 389 -5.99 -41.61 8.87
N PHE A 390 -4.77 -41.17 8.62
CA PHE A 390 -4.42 -40.44 7.41
C PHE A 390 -3.56 -41.30 6.48
N PRO A 391 -4.15 -42.23 5.69
CA PRO A 391 -3.42 -43.17 4.86
C PRO A 391 -2.45 -42.55 3.87
N TRP A 392 -2.72 -41.29 3.45
CA TRP A 392 -1.86 -40.55 2.49
C TRP A 392 -0.56 -40.01 3.12
N LEU A 393 -0.46 -39.92 4.46
CA LEU A 393 0.76 -39.47 5.15
C LEU A 393 1.84 -40.56 5.16
N THR A 394 1.45 -41.82 5.03
CA THR A 394 2.36 -42.96 5.06
C THR A 394 2.82 -43.38 3.66
N GLN A 395 2.27 -42.78 2.60
CA GLN A 395 2.70 -43.01 1.23
C GLN A 395 3.78 -42.00 0.84
N THR A 396 5.04 -42.39 1.07
CA THR A 396 6.19 -41.69 0.48
C THR A 396 5.97 -41.61 -1.03
N PRO A 397 6.10 -40.44 -1.68
CA PRO A 397 6.03 -40.37 -3.14
C PRO A 397 7.22 -41.19 -3.70
N VAL A 398 6.90 -42.13 -4.57
CA VAL A 398 7.86 -42.91 -5.37
C VAL A 398 8.31 -42.12 -6.57
#